data_f4f3f0725db6cef606d62952fdb36e2a
#
_entry.id   f4f3f0725db6cef606d62952fdb36e2a
#
_cell.length_a   1.000
_cell.length_b   1.000
_cell.length_c   1.000
_cell.angle_alpha   90.00
_cell.angle_beta   90.00
_cell.angle_gamma   90.00
#
_symmetry.space_group_name_H-M   'P 1'
#
loop_
_entity.id
_entity.type
_entity.pdbx_description
1 polymer ?
#
loop_
_entity_poly.entity_id
_entity_poly.type
_entity_poly.pdbx_seq_one_letter_code
_entity_poly.pdbx_strand_id
1 'polypeptide(L)'
;MSKLARVNNTGYRMAKSVTPGPYTFILEATKEVPRRLSHPSKKTIGLRVPSNKALHALLEKIGEPLVGTTIIMPGEEAPLSSAWEIQDRIGDQLAFILDDGTSVIGDTTVVDLSGDEPEVIREGLGSVSALGL
;
A
#
# COMPACT_ATOMS: atom_id res chain seq x y z
N MET A 1 -5.09 4.55 11.13
CA MET A 1 -4.24 3.38 11.46
C MET A 1 -4.67 2.66 12.72
N SER A 2 -5.02 3.37 13.77
CA SER A 2 -5.32 2.77 15.08
C SER A 2 -6.46 1.76 15.14
N LYS A 3 -7.40 1.79 14.20
CA LYS A 3 -8.51 0.82 14.15
C LYS A 3 -8.14 -0.52 13.52
N LEU A 4 -7.24 -0.50 12.54
CA LEU A 4 -6.90 -1.68 11.73
C LEU A 4 -5.59 -2.31 12.13
N ALA A 5 -4.68 -1.54 12.69
CA ALA A 5 -3.32 -1.99 12.96
C ALA A 5 -2.80 -1.45 14.28
N ARG A 6 -1.90 -2.25 14.88
CA ARG A 6 -1.15 -1.87 16.07
C ARG A 6 0.29 -1.57 15.67
N VAL A 7 0.84 -0.50 16.22
CA VAL A 7 2.21 -0.11 15.98
C VAL A 7 2.74 0.59 17.23
N ASN A 8 4.02 0.37 17.56
CA ASN A 8 4.65 1.09 18.65
C ASN A 8 4.96 2.55 18.25
N ASN A 9 5.36 3.37 19.21
CA ASN A 9 5.61 4.80 18.96
C ASN A 9 6.73 5.05 17.96
N THR A 10 7.77 4.24 17.97
CA THR A 10 8.88 4.35 17.03
C THR A 10 8.42 4.08 15.60
N GLY A 11 7.69 2.98 15.40
CA GLY A 11 7.13 2.63 14.10
C GLY A 11 6.14 3.65 13.59
N TYR A 12 5.28 4.17 14.45
CA TYR A 12 4.32 5.21 14.10
C TYR A 12 5.00 6.49 13.62
N ARG A 13 6.01 6.96 14.36
CA ARG A 13 6.78 8.14 13.98
C ARG A 13 7.49 7.96 12.64
N MET A 14 8.08 6.78 12.44
CA MET A 14 8.74 6.43 11.19
C MET A 14 7.75 6.49 10.02
N ALA A 15 6.62 5.79 10.11
CA ALA A 15 5.61 5.79 9.08
C ALA A 15 5.07 7.19 8.79
N LYS A 16 4.79 7.96 9.83
CA LYS A 16 4.28 9.33 9.69
C LYS A 16 5.27 10.26 9.00
N SER A 17 6.57 10.08 9.22
CA SER A 17 7.60 10.95 8.66
C SER A 17 7.74 10.83 7.14
N VAL A 18 7.35 9.70 6.55
CA VAL A 18 7.51 9.40 5.12
C VAL A 18 6.20 9.22 4.38
N THR A 19 5.07 9.39 5.02
CA THR A 19 3.76 9.32 4.38
C THR A 19 3.13 10.71 4.23
N PRO A 20 2.42 10.96 3.12
CA PRO A 20 2.22 10.07 1.98
C PRO A 20 3.51 9.82 1.19
N GLY A 21 3.66 8.62 0.65
CA GLY A 21 4.85 8.25 -0.09
C GLY A 21 4.84 6.78 -0.53
N PRO A 22 5.88 6.36 -1.28
CA PRO A 22 5.94 5.03 -1.88
C PRO A 22 6.43 3.95 -0.91
N TYR A 23 5.74 3.81 0.21
CA TYR A 23 6.06 2.84 1.25
C TYR A 23 4.86 1.95 1.55
N THR A 24 5.14 0.69 1.86
CA THR A 24 4.18 -0.24 2.43
C THR A 24 4.69 -0.65 3.81
N PHE A 25 3.86 -0.46 4.82
CA PHE A 25 4.19 -0.83 6.20
C PHE A 25 3.42 -2.08 6.59
N ILE A 26 4.14 -3.10 7.03
CA ILE A 26 3.54 -4.32 7.57
C ILE A 26 3.36 -4.12 9.06
N LEU A 27 2.12 -4.22 9.52
CA LEU A 27 1.73 -3.96 10.89
C LEU A 27 0.91 -5.12 11.45
N GLU A 28 0.91 -5.25 12.76
CA GLU A 28 0.03 -6.21 13.43
C GLU A 28 -1.44 -5.82 13.22
N ALA A 29 -2.23 -6.75 12.69
CA ALA A 29 -3.64 -6.53 12.46
C ALA A 29 -4.45 -6.57 13.77
N THR A 30 -5.41 -5.67 13.91
CA THR A 30 -6.39 -5.72 15.00
C THR A 30 -7.52 -6.69 14.64
N LYS A 31 -8.39 -6.96 15.61
CA LYS A 31 -9.60 -7.80 15.41
C LYS A 31 -10.59 -7.19 14.41
N GLU A 32 -10.48 -5.90 14.12
CA GLU A 32 -11.34 -5.20 13.16
C GLU A 32 -11.02 -5.56 11.71
N VAL A 33 -9.84 -6.15 11.46
CA VAL A 33 -9.46 -6.59 10.13
C VAL A 33 -10.08 -7.96 9.84
N PRO A 34 -10.85 -8.13 8.76
CA PRO A 34 -11.33 -9.45 8.37
C PRO A 34 -10.18 -10.42 8.16
N ARG A 35 -10.33 -11.66 8.62
CA ARG A 35 -9.27 -12.69 8.54
C ARG A 35 -8.72 -12.88 7.14
N ARG A 36 -9.57 -12.77 6.12
CA ARG A 36 -9.16 -12.93 4.71
C ARG A 36 -8.19 -11.84 4.23
N LEU A 37 -8.13 -10.70 4.91
CA LEU A 37 -7.27 -9.56 4.55
C LEU A 37 -5.96 -9.54 5.32
N SER A 38 -5.82 -10.36 6.35
CA SER A 38 -4.60 -10.48 7.13
C SER A 38 -3.80 -11.71 6.72
N HIS A 39 -2.49 -11.69 7.02
CA HIS A 39 -1.66 -12.86 6.79
C HIS A 39 -2.17 -14.03 7.66
N PRO A 40 -2.36 -15.24 7.09
CA PRO A 40 -3.01 -16.34 7.81
C PRO A 40 -2.31 -16.81 9.07
N SER A 41 -0.97 -16.75 9.12
CA SER A 41 -0.19 -17.18 10.29
C SER A 41 0.35 -16.04 11.13
N LYS A 42 0.82 -14.96 10.48
CA LYS A 42 1.45 -13.81 11.16
C LYS A 42 0.46 -12.78 11.68
N LYS A 43 -0.77 -12.82 11.19
CA LYS A 43 -1.83 -11.86 11.54
C LYS A 43 -1.40 -10.41 11.33
N THR A 44 -0.75 -10.15 10.21
CA THR A 44 -0.28 -8.82 9.81
C THR A 44 -1.03 -8.32 8.60
N ILE A 45 -1.05 -7.01 8.42
CA ILE A 45 -1.59 -6.34 7.23
C ILE A 45 -0.57 -5.37 6.67
N GLY A 46 -0.62 -5.13 5.36
CA GLY A 46 0.15 -4.07 4.72
C GLY A 46 -0.70 -2.81 4.59
N LEU A 47 -0.16 -1.69 5.02
CA LEU A 47 -0.81 -0.38 4.89
C LEU A 47 0.01 0.54 4.00
N ARG A 48 -0.68 1.31 3.18
CA ARG A 48 -0.09 2.30 2.28
C ARG A 48 -0.83 3.63 2.38
N VAL A 49 -0.08 4.72 2.29
CA VAL A 49 -0.62 6.07 2.13
C VAL A 49 0.10 6.68 0.92
N PRO A 50 -0.35 6.36 -0.30
CA PRO A 50 0.28 6.88 -1.52
C PRO A 50 0.06 8.39 -1.67
N SER A 51 0.95 9.06 -2.40
CA SER A 51 0.86 10.50 -2.62
C SER A 51 -0.11 10.92 -3.74
N ASN A 52 -0.80 9.99 -4.36
CA ASN A 52 -1.72 10.26 -5.47
C ASN A 52 -2.94 11.08 -5.01
N LYS A 53 -3.11 12.26 -5.57
CA LYS A 53 -4.18 13.19 -5.20
C LYS A 53 -5.58 12.67 -5.53
N ALA A 54 -5.74 11.98 -6.66
CA ALA A 54 -7.03 11.41 -7.06
C ALA A 54 -7.46 10.32 -6.08
N LEU A 55 -6.53 9.48 -5.64
CA LEU A 55 -6.81 8.46 -4.63
C LEU A 55 -7.18 9.07 -3.29
N HIS A 56 -6.49 10.13 -2.86
CA HIS A 56 -6.81 10.83 -1.61
C HIS A 56 -8.22 11.44 -1.66
N ALA A 57 -8.59 12.05 -2.78
CA ALA A 57 -9.94 12.59 -2.96
C ALA A 57 -11.01 11.50 -2.89
N LEU A 58 -10.74 10.33 -3.48
CA LEU A 58 -11.63 9.17 -3.42
C LEU A 58 -11.78 8.65 -2.00
N LEU A 59 -10.68 8.47 -1.28
CA LEU A 59 -10.67 8.00 0.11
C LEU A 59 -11.42 8.96 1.03
N GLU A 60 -11.26 10.25 0.84
CA GLU A 60 -11.96 11.28 1.62
C GLU A 60 -13.48 11.18 1.42
N LYS A 61 -13.91 10.95 0.19
CA LYS A 61 -15.32 10.76 -0.15
C LYS A 61 -15.91 9.48 0.42
N ILE A 62 -15.17 8.39 0.39
CA ILE A 62 -15.60 7.08 0.90
C ILE A 62 -15.62 7.08 2.44
N GLY A 63 -14.66 7.76 3.06
CA GLY A 63 -14.55 7.87 4.53
C GLY A 63 -13.99 6.62 5.20
N GLU A 64 -13.49 5.66 4.45
CA GLU A 64 -12.91 4.43 4.99
C GLU A 64 -11.78 3.92 4.09
N PRO A 65 -10.91 3.04 4.62
CA PRO A 65 -9.81 2.47 3.84
C PRO A 65 -10.30 1.59 2.69
N LEU A 66 -9.48 1.51 1.64
CA LEU A 66 -9.69 0.61 0.51
C LEU A 66 -8.69 -0.55 0.55
N VAL A 67 -9.14 -1.69 0.07
CA VAL A 67 -8.24 -2.82 -0.22
C VAL A 67 -7.70 -2.61 -1.63
N GLY A 68 -6.40 -2.68 -1.78
CA GLY A 68 -5.74 -2.47 -3.07
C GLY A 68 -4.72 -3.54 -3.38
N THR A 69 -4.44 -3.70 -4.65
CA THR A 69 -3.37 -4.56 -5.15
C THR A 69 -2.74 -3.94 -6.39
N THR A 70 -1.52 -4.36 -6.69
CA THR A 70 -0.86 -4.00 -7.95
C THR A 70 -1.40 -4.88 -9.06
N ILE A 71 -1.71 -4.29 -10.22
CA ILE A 71 -2.21 -5.05 -11.37
C ILE A 71 -1.04 -5.68 -12.10
N ILE A 72 -0.80 -6.96 -11.86
CA ILE A 72 0.17 -7.78 -12.58
C ILE A 72 -0.61 -8.92 -13.20
N MET A 73 -0.61 -8.98 -14.54
CA MET A 73 -1.36 -10.02 -15.25
C MET A 73 -0.68 -11.38 -15.10
N PRO A 74 -1.44 -12.48 -15.12
CA PRO A 74 -0.88 -13.82 -15.01
C PRO A 74 0.22 -14.06 -16.07
N GLY A 75 1.37 -14.57 -15.63
CA GLY A 75 2.51 -14.84 -16.49
C GLY A 75 3.38 -13.64 -16.84
N GLU A 76 3.04 -12.45 -16.37
CA GLU A 76 3.83 -11.23 -16.56
C GLU A 76 4.52 -10.82 -15.27
N GLU A 77 5.67 -10.18 -15.38
CA GLU A 77 6.44 -9.71 -14.22
C GLU A 77 6.22 -8.24 -13.93
N ALA A 78 5.91 -7.45 -14.96
CA ALA A 78 5.70 -6.01 -14.82
C ALA A 78 4.22 -5.66 -14.62
N PRO A 79 3.90 -4.69 -13.75
CA PRO A 79 2.53 -4.23 -13.59
C PRO A 79 2.06 -3.42 -14.81
N LEU A 80 0.74 -3.41 -15.03
CA LEU A 80 0.14 -2.50 -16.00
C LEU A 80 0.28 -1.06 -15.50
N SER A 81 0.74 -0.16 -16.36
CA SER A 81 1.12 1.20 -15.95
C SER A 81 0.21 2.31 -16.47
N SER A 82 -0.55 2.07 -17.54
CA SER A 82 -1.41 3.08 -18.12
C SER A 82 -2.89 2.70 -18.08
N ALA A 83 -3.76 3.70 -17.96
CA ALA A 83 -5.20 3.49 -17.98
C ALA A 83 -5.66 2.85 -19.30
N TRP A 84 -5.06 3.26 -20.42
CA TRP A 84 -5.35 2.68 -21.72
C TRP A 84 -5.08 1.18 -21.78
N GLU A 85 -3.94 0.76 -21.30
CA GLU A 85 -3.51 -0.64 -21.28
C GLU A 85 -4.43 -1.47 -20.37
N ILE A 86 -4.81 -0.92 -19.21
CA ILE A 86 -5.75 -1.56 -18.29
C ILE A 86 -7.12 -1.71 -18.95
N GLN A 87 -7.62 -0.66 -19.58
CA GLN A 87 -8.91 -0.67 -20.29
C GLN A 87 -8.91 -1.72 -21.40
N ASP A 88 -7.84 -1.81 -22.16
CA ASP A 88 -7.71 -2.73 -23.27
C ASP A 88 -7.72 -4.20 -22.80
N ARG A 89 -7.04 -4.49 -21.68
CA ARG A 89 -6.86 -5.86 -21.22
C ARG A 89 -7.95 -6.38 -20.29
N ILE A 90 -8.43 -5.56 -19.37
CA ILE A 90 -9.38 -5.98 -18.33
C ILE A 90 -10.51 -4.99 -18.09
N GLY A 91 -10.69 -3.99 -18.93
CA GLY A 91 -11.67 -2.93 -18.70
C GLY A 91 -13.09 -3.42 -18.50
N ASP A 92 -13.48 -4.48 -19.19
CA ASP A 92 -14.81 -5.09 -19.07
C ASP A 92 -15.02 -5.84 -17.75
N GLN A 93 -13.97 -6.12 -17.01
CA GLN A 93 -14.02 -6.76 -15.68
C GLN A 93 -14.03 -5.74 -14.55
N LEU A 94 -13.90 -4.46 -14.85
CA LEU A 94 -13.81 -3.38 -13.87
C LEU A 94 -15.08 -2.53 -13.89
N ALA A 95 -15.47 -2.05 -12.71
CA ALA A 95 -16.58 -1.12 -12.61
C ALA A 95 -16.24 0.24 -13.23
N PHE A 96 -15.01 0.72 -13.01
CA PHE A 96 -14.49 1.94 -13.62
C PHE A 96 -12.97 2.01 -13.47
N ILE A 97 -12.35 2.94 -14.19
CA ILE A 97 -10.92 3.25 -14.09
C ILE A 97 -10.80 4.74 -13.76
N LEU A 98 -10.11 5.04 -12.66
CA LEU A 98 -9.82 6.42 -12.28
C LEU A 98 -8.45 6.80 -12.85
N ASP A 99 -8.48 7.53 -13.96
CA ASP A 99 -7.28 7.96 -14.69
C ASP A 99 -6.97 9.42 -14.36
N ASP A 100 -5.86 9.66 -13.70
CA ASP A 100 -5.36 11.01 -13.39
C ASP A 100 -4.24 11.47 -14.34
N GLY A 101 -3.98 10.70 -15.39
CA GLY A 101 -2.90 10.99 -16.35
C GLY A 101 -1.51 10.66 -15.87
N THR A 102 -1.36 10.14 -14.65
CA THR A 102 -0.06 9.75 -14.10
C THR A 102 0.17 8.24 -14.21
N SER A 103 1.43 7.85 -14.28
CA SER A 103 1.82 6.45 -14.13
C SER A 103 2.99 6.37 -13.17
N VAL A 104 2.95 5.40 -12.26
CA VAL A 104 4.06 5.14 -11.34
C VAL A 104 4.78 3.90 -11.80
N ILE A 105 6.09 4.02 -12.03
CA ILE A 105 6.95 2.91 -12.42
C ILE A 105 7.81 2.55 -11.22
N GLY A 106 7.65 1.32 -10.72
CA GLY A 106 8.43 0.79 -9.62
C GLY A 106 7.57 0.31 -8.45
N ASP A 107 8.22 -0.40 -7.55
CA ASP A 107 7.59 -0.97 -6.37
C ASP A 107 7.74 -0.06 -5.16
N THR A 108 6.86 -0.23 -4.18
CA THR A 108 7.02 0.42 -2.89
C THR A 108 8.17 -0.19 -2.10
N THR A 109 8.78 0.60 -1.24
CA THR A 109 9.66 0.09 -0.19
C THR A 109 8.78 -0.53 0.89
N VAL A 110 9.07 -1.77 1.26
CA VAL A 110 8.29 -2.52 2.26
C VAL A 110 9.07 -2.59 3.56
N VAL A 111 8.47 -2.11 4.63
CA VAL A 111 9.06 -2.09 5.97
C VAL A 111 8.15 -2.85 6.93
N ASP A 112 8.70 -3.86 7.59
CA ASP A 112 7.97 -4.60 8.62
C ASP A 112 8.13 -3.89 9.97
N LEU A 113 7.02 -3.41 10.51
CA LEU A 113 6.94 -2.74 11.80
C LEU A 113 6.18 -3.60 12.83
N SER A 114 5.88 -4.85 12.52
CA SER A 114 5.14 -5.75 13.42
C SER A 114 6.00 -6.31 14.55
N GLY A 115 7.32 -6.30 14.41
CA GLY A 115 8.25 -6.74 15.44
C GLY A 115 8.72 -5.60 16.35
N ASP A 116 9.69 -5.89 17.20
CA ASP A 116 10.24 -4.90 18.13
C ASP A 116 11.05 -3.82 17.43
N GLU A 117 11.71 -4.18 16.34
CA GLU A 117 12.51 -3.27 15.53
C GLU A 117 12.04 -3.26 14.07
N PRO A 118 12.16 -2.10 13.38
CA PRO A 118 11.86 -2.02 11.96
C PRO A 118 12.79 -2.87 11.11
N GLU A 119 12.23 -3.58 10.13
CA GLU A 119 12.98 -4.40 9.19
C GLU A 119 12.59 -4.06 7.76
N VAL A 120 13.57 -3.72 6.90
CA VAL A 120 13.33 -3.48 5.49
C VAL A 120 13.23 -4.82 4.77
N ILE A 121 12.03 -5.15 4.29
CA ILE A 121 11.78 -6.40 3.56
C ILE A 121 12.13 -6.26 2.09
N ARG A 122 11.88 -5.08 1.51
CA ARG A 122 12.16 -4.78 0.11
C ARG A 122 12.46 -3.30 -0.04
N GLU A 123 13.57 -2.97 -0.68
CA GLU A 123 13.86 -1.60 -1.09
C GLU A 123 13.24 -1.35 -2.46
N GLY A 124 12.45 -0.30 -2.56
CA GLY A 124 11.81 0.14 -3.80
C GLY A 124 12.00 1.64 -4.00
N LEU A 125 10.94 2.32 -4.44
CA LEU A 125 10.99 3.76 -4.72
C LEU A 125 11.21 4.62 -3.47
N GLY A 126 10.78 4.15 -2.31
CA GLY A 126 10.97 4.89 -1.06
C GLY A 126 12.40 4.80 -0.54
N SER A 127 12.98 5.94 -0.16
CA SER A 127 14.33 5.99 0.41
C SER A 127 14.40 5.29 1.76
N VAL A 128 15.32 4.34 1.91
CA VAL A 128 15.59 3.68 3.19
C VAL A 128 16.25 4.65 4.17
N SER A 129 17.12 5.52 3.69
CA SER A 129 17.79 6.52 4.54
C SER A 129 16.81 7.53 5.13
N ALA A 130 15.72 7.86 4.44
CA ALA A 130 14.68 8.73 4.95
C ALA A 130 13.94 8.13 6.16
N LEU A 131 14.01 6.82 6.34
CA LEU A 131 13.45 6.12 7.49
C LEU A 131 14.35 6.19 8.74
N GLY A 132 15.58 6.64 8.59
CA GLY A 132 16.56 6.65 9.66
C GLY A 132 17.22 5.29 9.91
N LEU A 133 17.12 4.40 8.93
CA LEU A 133 17.69 3.04 9.00
C LEU A 133 19.03 2.93 8.26
#